data_86448c80ab3dcadb9af74010203aa2d2
#
_entry.id   86448c80ab3dcadb9af74010203aa2d2
#
_cell.length_a   1.000
_cell.length_b   1.000
_cell.length_c   1.000
_cell.angle_alpha   90.00
_cell.angle_beta   90.00
_cell.angle_gamma   90.00
#
_symmetry.space_group_name_H-M   'P 1'
#
loop_
_entity.id
_entity.type
_entity.pdbx_description
1 polymer ?
#
loop_
_entity_poly.entity_id
_entity_poly.type
_entity_poly.pdbx_seq_one_letter_code
_entity_poly.pdbx_strand_id
1 'polypeptide(L)'
;MNKRTTGSWYEDMACDYLKSQRVKILKRNFRVRSGEIDIVAFDEGYYSFIEVKYRKDNKYGGPEAAVGFAKQKQICNVSRFYISFNHIPEDAPVRYDVIAISGEEGACKIKWYKDAFEYI
;
A
#
# COMPACT_ATOMS: atom_id res chain seq x y z
N MET A 1 5.34 -18.28 -20.62
CA MET A 1 4.98 -18.05 -19.22
C MET A 1 5.48 -16.68 -18.75
N ASN A 2 4.61 -15.89 -18.23
CA ASN A 2 4.99 -14.56 -17.77
C ASN A 2 5.80 -14.63 -16.49
N LYS A 3 6.98 -14.03 -16.52
CA LYS A 3 7.77 -13.90 -15.30
C LYS A 3 7.17 -12.78 -14.47
N ARG A 4 6.92 -13.05 -13.21
CA ARG A 4 6.54 -12.01 -12.28
C ARG A 4 7.72 -11.10 -12.02
N THR A 5 7.48 -9.81 -11.99
CA THR A 5 8.49 -8.87 -11.53
C THR A 5 8.66 -9.03 -10.02
N THR A 6 9.81 -8.63 -9.51
CA THR A 6 10.06 -8.64 -8.06
C THR A 6 8.99 -7.86 -7.29
N GLY A 7 8.60 -6.69 -7.80
CA GLY A 7 7.56 -5.87 -7.19
C GLY A 7 6.21 -6.57 -7.12
N SER A 8 5.82 -7.26 -8.21
CA SER A 8 4.56 -7.98 -8.26
C SER A 8 4.52 -9.13 -7.26
N TRP A 9 5.64 -9.80 -7.05
CA TRP A 9 5.74 -10.89 -6.09
C TRP A 9 5.52 -10.39 -4.65
N TYR A 10 6.13 -9.25 -4.29
CA TYR A 10 5.94 -8.67 -2.96
C TYR A 10 4.53 -8.11 -2.77
N GLU A 11 3.92 -7.60 -3.82
CA GLU A 11 2.52 -7.18 -3.75
C GLU A 11 1.60 -8.38 -3.52
N ASP A 12 1.85 -9.52 -4.17
CA ASP A 12 1.09 -10.75 -3.92
C ASP A 12 1.21 -11.17 -2.47
N MET A 13 2.43 -11.11 -1.92
CA MET A 13 2.70 -11.44 -0.53
C MET A 13 1.93 -10.53 0.42
N ALA A 14 1.93 -9.22 0.12
CA ALA A 14 1.17 -8.25 0.91
C ALA A 14 -0.33 -8.53 0.85
N CYS A 15 -0.86 -8.85 -0.32
CA CYS A 15 -2.27 -9.19 -0.48
C CYS A 15 -2.64 -10.44 0.30
N ASP A 16 -1.84 -11.48 0.24
CA ASP A 16 -2.08 -12.70 1.00
C ASP A 16 -2.08 -12.43 2.49
N TYR A 17 -1.14 -11.60 2.96
CA TYR A 17 -1.08 -11.20 4.36
C TYR A 17 -2.36 -10.47 4.77
N LEU A 18 -2.80 -9.49 3.98
CA LEU A 18 -4.02 -8.73 4.28
C LEU A 18 -5.24 -9.64 4.34
N LYS A 19 -5.36 -10.57 3.40
CA LYS A 19 -6.46 -11.54 3.42
C LYS A 19 -6.44 -12.39 4.68
N SER A 20 -5.25 -12.78 5.16
CA SER A 20 -5.13 -13.53 6.40
C SER A 20 -5.59 -12.71 7.61
N GLN A 21 -5.55 -11.39 7.52
CA GLN A 21 -6.01 -10.46 8.54
C GLN A 21 -7.48 -10.06 8.33
N ARG A 22 -8.18 -10.72 7.40
CA ARG A 22 -9.60 -10.48 7.08
C ARG A 22 -9.86 -9.09 6.52
N VAL A 23 -8.88 -8.55 5.80
CA VAL A 23 -9.01 -7.27 5.12
C VAL A 23 -9.56 -7.51 3.73
N LYS A 24 -10.52 -6.69 3.30
CA LYS A 24 -11.08 -6.77 1.97
C LYS A 24 -10.23 -5.97 1.00
N ILE A 25 -9.70 -6.62 -0.02
CA ILE A 25 -8.95 -5.94 -1.08
C ILE A 25 -9.93 -5.49 -2.15
N LEU A 26 -9.93 -4.19 -2.42
CA LEU A 26 -10.84 -3.59 -3.38
C LEU A 26 -10.21 -3.47 -4.76
N LYS A 27 -8.92 -3.14 -4.82
CA LYS A 27 -8.22 -2.94 -6.08
C LYS A 27 -6.73 -3.11 -5.88
N ARG A 28 -6.07 -3.68 -6.88
CA ARG A 28 -4.60 -3.75 -6.94
C ARG A 28 -4.13 -2.89 -8.11
N ASN A 29 -3.00 -2.23 -7.91
CA ASN A 29 -2.36 -1.44 -8.97
C ASN A 29 -3.31 -0.45 -9.61
N PHE A 30 -3.94 0.38 -8.77
CA PHE A 30 -4.79 1.44 -9.28
C PHE A 30 -3.91 2.54 -9.86
N ARG A 31 -4.01 2.76 -11.16
CA ARG A 31 -3.15 3.71 -11.88
C ARG A 31 -3.96 4.83 -12.49
N VAL A 32 -3.42 6.02 -12.36
CA VAL A 32 -3.85 7.19 -13.11
C VAL A 32 -2.60 7.83 -13.70
N ARG A 33 -2.77 8.87 -14.50
CA ARG A 33 -1.65 9.51 -15.18
C ARG A 33 -0.55 9.99 -14.23
N SER A 34 -0.93 10.45 -13.04
CA SER A 34 0.01 11.03 -12.07
C SER A 34 0.67 10.00 -11.14
N GLY A 35 0.28 8.73 -11.20
CA GLY A 35 0.90 7.71 -10.36
C GLY A 35 0.00 6.52 -10.09
N GLU A 36 0.42 5.70 -9.11
CA GLU A 36 -0.34 4.50 -8.76
C GLU A 36 -0.37 4.27 -7.26
N ILE A 37 -1.35 3.46 -6.86
CA ILE A 37 -1.46 2.94 -5.50
C ILE A 37 -1.40 1.43 -5.61
N ASP A 38 -0.53 0.80 -4.82
CA ASP A 38 -0.29 -0.63 -4.93
C ASP A 38 -1.51 -1.45 -4.54
N ILE A 39 -2.16 -1.10 -3.43
CA ILE A 39 -3.34 -1.81 -2.95
C ILE A 39 -4.33 -0.81 -2.39
N VAL A 40 -5.60 -0.94 -2.78
CA VAL A 40 -6.71 -0.25 -2.12
C VAL A 40 -7.50 -1.31 -1.39
N ALA A 41 -7.74 -1.10 -0.09
CA ALA A 41 -8.41 -2.07 0.77
C ALA A 41 -9.47 -1.39 1.63
N PHE A 42 -10.34 -2.22 2.21
CA PHE A 42 -11.33 -1.76 3.18
C PHE A 42 -11.11 -2.54 4.46
N ASP A 43 -10.83 -1.82 5.53
CA ASP A 43 -10.48 -2.41 6.82
C ASP A 43 -11.13 -1.64 7.96
N GLU A 44 -11.99 -2.32 8.71
CA GLU A 44 -12.64 -1.76 9.90
C GLU A 44 -13.31 -0.40 9.65
N GLY A 45 -13.96 -0.26 8.50
CA GLY A 45 -14.68 0.95 8.13
C GLY A 45 -13.83 1.99 7.41
N TYR A 46 -12.54 1.75 7.22
CA TYR A 46 -11.62 2.67 6.54
C TYR A 46 -11.32 2.21 5.12
N TYR A 47 -11.31 3.15 4.19
CA TYR A 47 -10.67 2.92 2.89
C TYR A 47 -9.18 3.13 3.11
N SER A 48 -8.41 2.08 2.92
CA SER A 48 -6.97 2.12 3.15
C SER A 48 -6.23 2.11 1.82
N PHE A 49 -5.38 3.12 1.61
CA PHE A 49 -4.53 3.22 0.44
C PHE A 49 -3.13 2.81 0.86
N ILE A 50 -2.65 1.70 0.31
CA ILE A 50 -1.49 0.99 0.85
C ILE A 50 -0.34 1.02 -0.14
N GLU A 51 0.82 1.48 0.33
CA GLU A 51 2.09 1.38 -0.38
C GLU A 51 2.81 0.13 0.11
N VAL A 52 3.27 -0.71 -0.81
CA VAL A 52 4.06 -1.90 -0.47
C VAL A 52 5.53 -1.55 -0.70
N LYS A 53 6.34 -1.68 0.35
CA LYS A 53 7.78 -1.41 0.29
C LYS A 53 8.54 -2.69 0.58
N TYR A 54 9.53 -2.97 -0.26
CA TYR A 54 10.43 -4.08 -0.04
C TYR A 54 11.85 -3.58 0.19
N ARG A 55 12.52 -4.14 1.18
CA ARG A 55 13.94 -3.91 1.41
C ARG A 55 14.62 -5.23 1.73
N LYS A 56 15.71 -5.49 1.06
CA LYS A 56 16.47 -6.72 1.28
C LYS A 56 17.04 -6.77 2.69
N ASP A 57 17.44 -5.61 3.22
CA ASP A 57 17.96 -5.50 4.58
C ASP A 57 17.58 -4.14 5.18
N ASN A 58 17.85 -3.97 6.48
CA ASN A 58 17.53 -2.75 7.20
C ASN A 58 18.75 -1.82 7.37
N LYS A 59 19.74 -1.93 6.50
CA LYS A 59 21.00 -1.17 6.62
C LYS A 59 20.81 0.35 6.52
N TYR A 60 19.75 0.81 5.92
CA TYR A 60 19.57 2.23 5.63
C TYR A 60 18.72 2.95 6.67
N GLY A 61 18.61 2.38 7.87
CA GLY A 61 18.01 3.06 9.01
C GLY A 61 16.62 3.63 8.76
N GLY A 62 16.10 4.27 9.78
CA GLY A 62 14.78 4.88 9.70
C GLY A 62 13.64 3.87 9.81
N PRO A 63 12.43 4.34 10.06
CA PRO A 63 11.27 3.45 10.11
C PRO A 63 11.06 2.80 8.75
N GLU A 64 10.81 1.51 8.74
CA GLU A 64 10.54 0.77 7.50
C GLU A 64 9.33 1.34 6.77
N ALA A 65 8.43 1.98 7.49
CA ALA A 65 7.24 2.62 6.93
C ALA A 65 7.53 4.00 6.35
N ALA A 66 8.78 4.50 6.42
CA ALA A 66 9.08 5.85 5.95
C ALA A 66 8.84 5.98 4.44
N VAL A 67 7.98 6.90 4.06
CA VAL A 67 7.67 7.23 2.68
C VAL A 67 8.03 8.70 2.49
N GLY A 68 8.81 9.01 1.46
CA GLY A 68 9.22 10.40 1.20
C GLY A 68 8.03 11.31 0.89
N PHE A 69 8.22 12.61 1.14
CA PHE A 69 7.15 13.59 0.98
C PHE A 69 6.53 13.57 -0.43
N ALA A 70 7.36 13.52 -1.47
CA ALA A 70 6.87 13.50 -2.85
C ALA A 70 5.99 12.28 -3.12
N LYS A 71 6.37 11.13 -2.58
CA LYS A 71 5.59 9.89 -2.75
C LYS A 71 4.29 9.96 -1.96
N GLN A 72 4.31 10.50 -0.75
CA GLN A 72 3.10 10.71 0.03
C GLN A 72 2.11 11.58 -0.74
N LYS A 73 2.60 12.68 -1.30
CA LYS A 73 1.76 13.59 -2.06
C LYS A 73 1.17 12.91 -3.31
N GLN A 74 1.98 12.11 -3.99
CA GLN A 74 1.51 11.35 -5.15
C GLN A 74 0.39 10.38 -4.76
N ILE A 75 0.59 9.61 -3.69
CA ILE A 75 -0.41 8.66 -3.22
C ILE A 75 -1.71 9.37 -2.85
N CYS A 76 -1.61 10.48 -2.13
CA CYS A 76 -2.80 11.26 -1.75
C CYS A 76 -3.55 11.77 -2.98
N ASN A 77 -2.83 12.27 -3.97
CA ASN A 77 -3.44 12.73 -5.21
C ASN A 77 -4.14 11.59 -5.96
N VAL A 78 -3.49 10.44 -6.07
CA VAL A 78 -4.07 9.27 -6.75
C VAL A 78 -5.29 8.76 -6.00
N SER A 79 -5.27 8.79 -4.66
CA SER A 79 -6.42 8.36 -3.86
C SER A 79 -7.66 9.20 -4.14
N ARG A 80 -7.50 10.48 -4.42
CA ARG A 80 -8.64 11.34 -4.77
C ARG A 80 -9.33 10.86 -6.04
N PHE A 81 -8.56 10.43 -7.04
CA PHE A 81 -9.14 9.86 -8.26
C PHE A 81 -9.92 8.58 -7.97
N TYR A 82 -9.36 7.72 -7.12
CA TYR A 82 -10.06 6.49 -6.74
C TYR A 82 -11.38 6.79 -6.04
N ILE A 83 -11.37 7.72 -5.10
CA ILE A 83 -12.56 8.13 -4.35
C ILE A 83 -13.61 8.68 -5.31
N SER A 84 -13.21 9.53 -6.25
CA SER A 84 -14.11 10.12 -7.23
C SER A 84 -14.69 9.08 -8.19
N PHE A 85 -13.84 8.23 -8.75
CA PHE A 85 -14.27 7.22 -9.73
C PHE A 85 -15.24 6.21 -9.13
N ASN A 86 -15.11 5.92 -7.84
CA ASN A 86 -15.93 4.92 -7.16
C ASN A 86 -17.06 5.53 -6.36
N HIS A 87 -17.31 6.84 -6.53
CA HIS A 87 -18.39 7.56 -5.84
C HIS A 87 -18.40 7.37 -4.34
N ILE A 88 -17.20 7.34 -3.73
CA ILE A 88 -17.06 7.21 -2.29
C ILE A 88 -17.39 8.58 -1.66
N PRO A 89 -18.21 8.61 -0.60
CA PRO A 89 -18.54 9.89 0.05
C PRO A 89 -17.31 10.62 0.57
N GLU A 90 -17.32 11.95 0.49
CA GLU A 90 -16.19 12.78 0.93
C GLU A 90 -15.87 12.61 2.42
N ASP A 91 -16.87 12.29 3.24
CA ASP A 91 -16.68 12.10 4.67
C ASP A 91 -16.37 10.65 5.05
N ALA A 92 -16.19 9.76 4.08
CA ALA A 92 -15.82 8.38 4.37
C ALA A 92 -14.43 8.36 5.01
N PRO A 93 -14.23 7.56 6.08
CA PRO A 93 -12.91 7.46 6.70
C PRO A 93 -11.88 6.88 5.75
N VAL A 94 -10.72 7.53 5.69
CA VAL A 94 -9.61 7.16 4.80
C VAL A 94 -8.35 7.04 5.62
N ARG A 95 -7.49 6.10 5.21
CA ARG A 95 -6.25 5.85 5.91
C ARG A 95 -5.15 5.56 4.88
N TYR A 96 -3.95 6.04 5.13
CA TYR A 96 -2.78 5.79 4.29
C TYR A 96 -1.83 4.88 5.03
N ASP A 97 -1.65 3.68 4.52
CA ASP A 97 -0.90 2.63 5.17
C ASP A 97 0.34 2.24 4.37
N VAL A 98 1.28 1.61 5.06
CA VAL A 98 2.46 1.02 4.42
C VAL A 98 2.59 -0.42 4.87
N ILE A 99 2.80 -1.32 3.93
CA ILE A 99 3.22 -2.69 4.23
C ILE A 99 4.69 -2.79 3.87
N ALA A 100 5.52 -3.02 4.88
CA ALA A 100 6.96 -3.17 4.70
C ALA A 100 7.33 -4.65 4.73
N ILE A 101 7.98 -5.09 3.68
CA ILE A 101 8.46 -6.47 3.55
C ILE A 101 9.98 -6.42 3.53
N SER A 102 10.62 -7.17 4.43
CA SER A 102 12.07 -7.18 4.52
C SER A 102 12.60 -8.60 4.57
N GLY A 103 13.87 -8.76 4.18
CA GLY A 103 14.54 -10.05 4.22
C GLY A 103 14.69 -10.68 2.85
N GLU A 104 15.20 -11.91 2.84
CA GLU A 104 15.42 -12.66 1.62
C GLU A 104 14.28 -13.63 1.37
N GLU A 105 14.17 -14.07 0.13
CA GLU A 105 13.16 -15.04 -0.30
C GLU A 105 13.16 -16.25 0.65
N GLY A 106 11.97 -16.62 1.11
CA GLY A 106 11.79 -17.72 2.05
C GLY A 106 11.95 -17.34 3.52
N ALA A 107 12.40 -16.10 3.81
CA ALA A 107 12.61 -15.64 5.18
C ALA A 107 12.19 -14.17 5.34
N CYS A 108 11.14 -13.76 4.63
CA CYS A 108 10.67 -12.38 4.68
C CYS A 108 9.86 -12.11 5.95
N LYS A 109 10.01 -10.89 6.46
CA LYS A 109 9.17 -10.35 7.52
C LYS A 109 8.22 -9.33 6.93
N ILE A 110 6.98 -9.34 7.38
CA ILE A 110 5.96 -8.40 6.94
C ILE A 110 5.50 -7.59 8.13
N LYS A 111 5.50 -6.26 7.97
CA LYS A 111 4.92 -5.35 8.97
C LYS A 111 3.92 -4.45 8.28
N TRP A 112 2.76 -4.33 8.87
CA TRP A 112 1.70 -3.45 8.38
C TRP A 112 1.59 -2.24 9.30
N TYR A 113 1.94 -1.08 8.76
CA TYR A 113 1.86 0.20 9.46
C TYR A 113 0.56 0.88 9.04
N LYS A 114 -0.42 0.85 9.91
CA LYS A 114 -1.69 1.55 9.68
C LYS A 114 -1.52 3.03 9.97
N ASP A 115 -2.13 3.86 9.15
CA ASP A 115 -2.12 5.31 9.32
C ASP A 115 -0.68 5.84 9.37
N ALA A 116 0.11 5.42 8.37
CA ALA A 116 1.54 5.72 8.34
C ALA A 116 1.84 7.19 7.99
N PHE A 117 0.94 7.85 7.30
CA PHE A 117 1.06 9.29 7.02
C PHE A 117 -0.34 9.88 6.78
N GLU A 118 -0.41 11.21 6.85
CA GLU A 118 -1.67 11.93 6.68
C GLU A 118 -1.83 12.43 5.26
N TYR A 119 -3.07 12.76 4.91
CA TYR A 119 -3.37 13.41 3.63
C TYR A 119 -2.68 14.76 3.55
N ILE A 120 -1.99 15.02 2.46
CA ILE A 120 -1.28 16.28 2.22
C ILE A 120 -1.55 16.85 0.84
#